data_78908604057492d311da01653fb927e2
#
_entry.id   78908604057492d311da01653fb927e2
#
_cell.length_a   1.000
_cell.length_b   1.000
_cell.length_c   1.000
_cell.angle_alpha   90.00
_cell.angle_beta   90.00
_cell.angle_gamma   90.00
#
_symmetry.space_group_name_H-M   'P 1'
#
loop_
_entity.id
_entity.type
_entity.pdbx_description
1 polymer ?
#
loop_
_entity_poly.entity_id
_entity_poly.type
_entity_poly.pdbx_seq_one_letter_code
_entity_poly.pdbx_strand_id
1 'polypeptide(L)'
;MSKNVYHIGSGALTFEIIERIINENLKLELAPEAKLRIQKCRDYLDHKIASSEEPLYGITTGFGSLCTKNISPDELGTLQENLIKSHACSVGEEIRPVIIKLMMLLKAHALSLGHSGVQVITVQRILDFFNNDVMPIVYDRGSLGASGDLAPLANLFLPLIGVGD
;
A
#
# COMPACT_ATOMS: atom_id res chain seq x y z
N MET A 1 -13.02 24.41 7.55
CA MET A 1 -12.55 23.25 6.77
C MET A 1 -12.17 23.75 5.40
N SER A 2 -10.95 23.49 4.94
CA SER A 2 -10.51 23.87 3.59
C SER A 2 -11.41 23.18 2.57
N LYS A 3 -11.99 23.93 1.62
CA LYS A 3 -12.94 23.40 0.61
C LYS A 3 -12.33 22.39 -0.37
N ASN A 4 -11.01 22.17 -0.31
CA ASN A 4 -10.25 21.38 -1.30
C ASN A 4 -9.58 20.12 -0.72
N VAL A 5 -10.06 19.58 0.40
CA VAL A 5 -9.46 18.41 1.05
C VAL A 5 -10.52 17.34 1.27
N TYR A 6 -10.17 16.10 0.96
CA TYR A 6 -10.95 14.92 1.33
C TYR A 6 -10.21 14.09 2.39
N HIS A 7 -10.92 13.72 3.47
CA HIS A 7 -10.35 12.94 4.56
C HIS A 7 -10.56 11.43 4.31
N ILE A 8 -9.48 10.73 3.93
CA ILE A 8 -9.46 9.29 3.71
C ILE A 8 -9.74 8.54 5.01
N GLY A 9 -10.68 7.59 4.95
CA GLY A 9 -11.07 6.76 6.09
C GLY A 9 -12.09 7.40 7.04
N SER A 10 -12.65 8.57 6.69
CA SER A 10 -13.75 9.17 7.45
C SER A 10 -15.11 8.51 7.18
N GLY A 11 -15.24 7.71 6.13
CA GLY A 11 -16.47 7.03 5.72
C GLY A 11 -16.29 6.15 4.50
N ALA A 12 -17.40 5.69 3.93
CA ALA A 12 -17.39 4.90 2.70
C ALA A 12 -16.91 5.75 1.51
N LEU A 13 -16.12 5.13 0.65
CA LEU A 13 -15.67 5.72 -0.61
C LEU A 13 -16.62 5.27 -1.72
N THR A 14 -17.52 6.17 -2.16
CA THR A 14 -18.47 5.90 -3.26
C THR A 14 -17.90 6.36 -4.60
N PHE A 15 -18.53 5.93 -5.70
CA PHE A 15 -18.13 6.38 -7.04
C PHE A 15 -18.23 7.89 -7.22
N GLU A 16 -19.27 8.53 -6.67
CA GLU A 16 -19.46 9.97 -6.71
C GLU A 16 -18.35 10.73 -5.96
N ILE A 17 -17.89 10.17 -4.83
CA ILE A 17 -16.77 10.74 -4.07
C ILE A 17 -15.47 10.59 -4.86
N ILE A 18 -15.23 9.43 -5.46
CA ILE A 18 -14.04 9.19 -6.31
C ILE A 18 -14.02 10.17 -7.49
N GLU A 19 -15.14 10.28 -8.20
CA GLU A 19 -15.29 11.20 -9.32
C GLU A 19 -14.99 12.65 -8.89
N ARG A 20 -15.54 13.07 -7.75
CA ARG A 20 -15.29 14.40 -7.21
C ARG A 20 -13.82 14.61 -6.84
N ILE A 21 -13.18 13.64 -6.19
CA ILE A 21 -11.74 13.75 -5.83
C ILE A 21 -10.89 13.98 -7.07
N ILE A 22 -11.16 13.21 -8.15
CA ILE A 22 -10.37 13.28 -9.38
C ILE A 22 -10.68 14.58 -10.16
N ASN A 23 -11.95 14.89 -10.38
CA ASN A 23 -12.37 16.01 -11.24
C ASN A 23 -12.11 17.37 -10.59
N GLU A 24 -12.28 17.51 -9.28
CA GLU A 24 -12.01 18.74 -8.53
C GLU A 24 -10.55 18.81 -8.04
N ASN A 25 -9.74 17.78 -8.32
CA ASN A 25 -8.34 17.68 -7.89
C ASN A 25 -8.17 17.93 -6.38
N LEU A 26 -8.99 17.24 -5.57
CA LEU A 26 -8.94 17.41 -4.12
C LEU A 26 -7.65 16.84 -3.55
N LYS A 27 -7.09 17.52 -2.56
CA LYS A 27 -6.00 16.96 -1.75
C LYS A 27 -6.55 15.92 -0.79
N LEU A 28 -5.74 14.90 -0.50
CA LEU A 28 -6.08 13.82 0.41
C LEU A 28 -5.35 13.99 1.74
N GLU A 29 -6.09 13.86 2.83
CA GLU A 29 -5.54 13.77 4.19
C GLU A 29 -6.07 12.53 4.88
N LEU A 30 -5.26 11.92 5.74
CA LEU A 30 -5.70 10.78 6.52
C LEU A 30 -6.56 11.26 7.70
N ALA A 31 -7.79 10.78 7.78
CA ALA A 31 -8.69 11.11 8.89
C ALA A 31 -8.06 10.74 10.25
N PRO A 32 -8.25 11.55 11.31
CA PRO A 32 -7.69 11.25 12.63
C PRO A 32 -8.07 9.86 13.16
N GLU A 33 -9.32 9.47 12.99
CA GLU A 33 -9.83 8.15 13.38
C GLU A 33 -9.21 7.02 12.55
N ALA A 34 -8.88 7.26 11.28
CA ALA A 34 -8.16 6.30 10.45
C ALA A 34 -6.72 6.11 10.92
N LYS A 35 -6.03 7.20 11.30
CA LYS A 35 -4.69 7.11 11.92
C LYS A 35 -4.71 6.22 13.16
N LEU A 36 -5.70 6.42 14.03
CA LEU A 36 -5.84 5.61 15.25
C LEU A 36 -6.09 4.13 14.94
N ARG A 37 -6.93 3.81 13.94
CA ARG A 37 -7.18 2.41 13.53
C ARG A 37 -5.92 1.75 12.97
N ILE A 38 -5.19 2.44 12.11
CA ILE A 38 -3.93 1.94 11.52
C ILE A 38 -2.92 1.71 12.64
N GLN A 39 -2.72 2.69 13.53
CA GLN A 39 -1.76 2.58 14.62
C GLN A 39 -2.11 1.42 15.56
N LYS A 40 -3.38 1.29 15.96
CA LYS A 40 -3.83 0.17 16.80
C LYS A 40 -3.55 -1.18 16.17
N CYS A 41 -3.78 -1.32 14.87
CA CYS A 41 -3.48 -2.56 14.13
C CYS A 41 -1.97 -2.81 14.06
N ARG A 42 -1.18 -1.77 13.86
CA ARG A 42 0.29 -1.88 13.86
C ARG A 42 0.83 -2.28 15.24
N ASP A 43 0.39 -1.63 16.29
CA ASP A 43 0.81 -1.94 17.66
C ASP A 43 0.49 -3.39 18.04
N TYR A 44 -0.69 -3.88 17.64
CA TYR A 44 -1.05 -5.28 17.82
C TYR A 44 -0.09 -6.22 17.08
N LEU A 45 0.25 -5.91 15.83
CA LEU A 45 1.16 -6.72 15.03
C LEU A 45 2.57 -6.72 15.63
N ASP A 46 3.09 -5.56 16.04
CA ASP A 46 4.40 -5.44 16.66
C ASP A 46 4.49 -6.26 17.96
N HIS A 47 3.43 -6.17 18.79
CA HIS A 47 3.34 -7.00 20.00
C HIS A 47 3.28 -8.49 19.67
N LYS A 48 2.52 -8.88 18.66
CA LYS A 48 2.40 -10.28 18.23
C LYS A 48 3.73 -10.83 17.71
N ILE A 49 4.47 -10.06 16.92
CA ILE A 49 5.81 -10.44 16.44
C ILE A 49 6.77 -10.63 17.63
N ALA A 50 6.76 -9.71 18.58
CA ALA A 50 7.65 -9.76 19.73
C ALA A 50 7.33 -10.87 20.73
N SER A 51 6.07 -11.31 20.82
CA SER A 51 5.59 -12.28 21.82
C SER A 51 5.34 -13.70 21.29
N SER A 52 5.39 -13.92 19.97
CA SER A 52 5.10 -15.22 19.36
C SER A 52 6.37 -15.88 18.85
N GLU A 53 6.55 -17.14 19.23
CA GLU A 53 7.57 -18.02 18.63
C GLU A 53 7.05 -18.70 17.34
N GLU A 54 5.73 -18.64 17.10
CA GLU A 54 5.11 -19.24 15.93
C GLU A 54 5.33 -18.37 14.68
N PRO A 55 5.64 -19.00 13.54
CA PRO A 55 5.77 -18.29 12.27
C PRO A 55 4.45 -17.61 11.86
N LEU A 56 4.52 -16.33 11.51
CA LEU A 56 3.39 -15.55 11.01
C LEU A 56 3.52 -15.43 9.48
N TYR A 57 2.63 -16.10 8.75
CA TYR A 57 2.66 -16.16 7.30
C TYR A 57 2.71 -14.75 6.66
N GLY A 58 3.70 -14.54 5.80
CA GLY A 58 3.90 -13.28 5.09
C GLY A 58 4.35 -12.10 5.95
N ILE A 59 4.67 -12.34 7.23
CA ILE A 59 5.20 -11.35 8.18
C ILE A 59 6.58 -11.78 8.66
N THR A 60 6.67 -12.94 9.34
CA THR A 60 7.94 -13.52 9.77
C THR A 60 8.35 -14.71 8.92
N THR A 61 7.63 -14.99 7.82
CA THR A 61 7.96 -16.04 6.85
C THR A 61 7.95 -15.48 5.44
N GLY A 62 8.55 -16.21 4.51
CA GLY A 62 8.31 -16.03 3.09
C GLY A 62 6.89 -16.42 2.67
N PHE A 63 6.64 -16.43 1.36
CA PHE A 63 5.35 -16.73 0.74
C PHE A 63 5.40 -18.05 -0.04
N GLY A 64 4.24 -18.65 -0.30
CA GLY A 64 4.11 -19.88 -1.06
C GLY A 64 4.97 -21.02 -0.48
N SER A 65 5.89 -21.57 -1.25
CA SER A 65 6.80 -22.64 -0.82
C SER A 65 7.76 -22.24 0.30
N LEU A 66 7.93 -20.94 0.57
CA LEU A 66 8.77 -20.41 1.63
C LEU A 66 8.00 -20.12 2.94
N CYS A 67 6.73 -20.48 3.02
CA CYS A 67 5.87 -20.18 4.18
C CYS A 67 6.33 -20.86 5.50
N THR A 68 7.16 -21.90 5.42
CA THR A 68 7.74 -22.59 6.58
C THR A 68 9.10 -22.05 7.01
N LYS A 69 9.71 -21.15 6.22
CA LYS A 69 10.99 -20.53 6.56
C LYS A 69 10.75 -19.32 7.43
N ASN A 70 11.12 -19.43 8.70
CA ASN A 70 11.11 -18.30 9.62
C ASN A 70 12.28 -17.36 9.32
N ILE A 71 12.00 -16.07 9.29
CA ILE A 71 12.96 -15.00 9.00
C ILE A 71 13.28 -14.29 10.32
N SER A 72 14.56 -14.05 10.56
CA SER A 72 14.98 -13.33 11.76
C SER A 72 14.46 -11.88 11.77
N PRO A 73 14.18 -11.30 12.94
CA PRO A 73 13.70 -9.92 13.03
C PRO A 73 14.61 -8.90 12.29
N ASP A 74 15.92 -9.13 12.29
CA ASP A 74 16.90 -8.26 11.64
C ASP A 74 16.82 -8.31 10.10
N GLU A 75 16.27 -9.40 9.54
CA GLU A 75 16.14 -9.62 8.11
C GLU A 75 14.74 -9.26 7.56
N LEU A 76 13.76 -8.95 8.43
CA LEU A 76 12.39 -8.65 8.00
C LEU A 76 12.33 -7.46 7.04
N GLY A 77 13.14 -6.42 7.27
CA GLY A 77 13.22 -5.27 6.37
C GLY A 77 13.67 -5.67 4.97
N THR A 78 14.74 -6.46 4.89
CA THR A 78 15.27 -6.99 3.63
C THR A 78 14.28 -7.92 2.93
N LEU A 79 13.56 -8.75 3.69
CA LEU A 79 12.50 -9.59 3.14
C LEU A 79 11.41 -8.76 2.46
N GLN A 80 10.92 -7.70 3.13
CA GLN A 80 9.85 -6.84 2.60
C GLN A 80 10.32 -6.09 1.34
N GLU A 81 11.54 -5.57 1.35
CA GLU A 81 12.13 -4.90 0.19
C GLU A 81 12.30 -5.87 -1.00
N ASN A 82 12.87 -7.04 -0.77
CA ASN A 82 13.05 -8.07 -1.79
C ASN A 82 11.72 -8.57 -2.34
N LEU A 83 10.68 -8.64 -1.50
CA LEU A 83 9.34 -9.03 -1.92
C LEU A 83 8.80 -8.04 -2.97
N ILE A 84 8.84 -6.74 -2.70
CA ILE A 84 8.39 -5.71 -3.65
C ILE A 84 9.21 -5.81 -4.94
N LYS A 85 10.55 -5.85 -4.85
CA LYS A 85 11.45 -5.93 -6.01
C LYS A 85 11.18 -7.18 -6.86
N SER A 86 10.97 -8.34 -6.24
CA SER A 86 10.75 -9.60 -6.95
C SER A 86 9.40 -9.66 -7.68
N HIS A 87 8.41 -8.87 -7.24
CA HIS A 87 7.09 -8.81 -7.86
C HIS A 87 6.94 -7.66 -8.86
N ALA A 88 7.84 -6.67 -8.86
CA ALA A 88 7.82 -5.53 -9.77
C ALA A 88 8.40 -5.91 -11.15
N CYS A 89 7.74 -6.83 -11.83
CA CYS A 89 8.17 -7.42 -13.10
C CYS A 89 7.15 -7.26 -14.24
N SER A 90 6.25 -6.26 -14.13
CA SER A 90 5.30 -5.97 -15.20
C SER A 90 5.98 -5.43 -16.46
N VAL A 91 5.35 -5.68 -17.61
CA VAL A 91 5.79 -5.29 -18.95
C VAL A 91 4.59 -4.75 -19.74
N GLY A 92 4.79 -4.33 -20.98
CA GLY A 92 3.70 -3.89 -21.85
C GLY A 92 3.62 -2.38 -21.96
N GLU A 93 2.41 -1.85 -22.04
CA GLU A 93 2.16 -0.41 -22.15
C GLU A 93 2.07 0.23 -20.78
N GLU A 94 2.47 1.49 -20.69
CA GLU A 94 2.33 2.26 -19.45
C GLU A 94 0.85 2.51 -19.12
N ILE A 95 0.49 2.27 -17.88
CA ILE A 95 -0.87 2.57 -17.37
C ILE A 95 -1.05 4.09 -17.30
N ARG A 96 -2.20 4.56 -17.79
CA ARG A 96 -2.52 6.00 -17.82
C ARG A 96 -2.47 6.63 -16.42
N PRO A 97 -1.93 7.86 -16.27
CA PRO A 97 -1.76 8.53 -14.97
C PRO A 97 -3.05 8.61 -14.12
N VAL A 98 -4.22 8.79 -14.74
CA VAL A 98 -5.48 8.81 -14.00
C VAL A 98 -5.78 7.48 -13.30
N ILE A 99 -5.39 6.35 -13.91
CA ILE A 99 -5.55 5.03 -13.32
C ILE A 99 -4.54 4.86 -12.17
N ILE A 100 -3.32 5.35 -12.32
CA ILE A 100 -2.32 5.36 -11.23
C ILE A 100 -2.86 6.16 -10.02
N LYS A 101 -3.44 7.35 -10.25
CA LYS A 101 -4.12 8.10 -9.19
C LYS A 101 -5.23 7.29 -8.51
N LEU A 102 -6.06 6.61 -9.28
CA LEU A 102 -7.11 5.74 -8.73
C LEU A 102 -6.53 4.58 -7.93
N MET A 103 -5.47 3.93 -8.40
CA MET A 103 -4.79 2.86 -7.66
C MET A 103 -4.28 3.36 -6.31
N MET A 104 -3.61 4.52 -6.25
CA MET A 104 -3.15 5.14 -5.01
C MET A 104 -4.32 5.47 -4.07
N LEU A 105 -5.37 6.11 -4.58
CA LEU A 105 -6.57 6.46 -3.80
C LEU A 105 -7.23 5.24 -3.18
N LEU A 106 -7.49 4.21 -3.98
CA LEU A 106 -8.13 2.98 -3.53
C LEU A 106 -7.26 2.22 -2.53
N LYS A 107 -5.94 2.18 -2.77
CA LYS A 107 -5.01 1.54 -1.83
C LYS A 107 -4.92 2.29 -0.50
N ALA A 108 -4.81 3.62 -0.54
CA ALA A 108 -4.82 4.44 0.68
C ALA A 108 -6.13 4.26 1.47
N HIS A 109 -7.27 4.21 0.78
CA HIS A 109 -8.57 3.94 1.41
C HIS A 109 -8.60 2.55 2.06
N ALA A 110 -8.21 1.50 1.34
CA ALA A 110 -8.16 0.14 1.87
C ALA A 110 -7.27 0.03 3.12
N LEU A 111 -6.09 0.66 3.10
CA LEU A 111 -5.17 0.67 4.24
C LEU A 111 -5.72 1.48 5.43
N SER A 112 -6.51 2.53 5.17
CA SER A 112 -7.13 3.38 6.20
C SER A 112 -8.15 2.65 7.07
N LEU A 113 -8.61 1.46 6.63
CA LEU A 113 -9.51 0.61 7.41
C LEU A 113 -8.82 -0.04 8.62
N GLY A 114 -7.49 -0.08 8.65
CA GLY A 114 -6.71 -0.53 9.81
C GLY A 114 -6.69 -2.05 10.01
N HIS A 115 -6.66 -2.83 8.92
CA HIS A 115 -6.62 -4.30 8.97
C HIS A 115 -5.31 -4.92 8.45
N SER A 116 -4.39 -4.10 7.93
CA SER A 116 -3.22 -4.59 7.20
C SER A 116 -1.91 -4.59 8.01
N GLY A 117 -1.90 -4.05 9.22
CA GLY A 117 -0.69 -3.95 10.04
C GLY A 117 0.40 -3.01 9.48
N VAL A 118 0.07 -2.17 8.50
CA VAL A 118 1.01 -1.18 7.95
C VAL A 118 1.28 -0.06 8.93
N GLN A 119 2.41 0.62 8.77
CA GLN A 119 2.71 1.83 9.51
C GLN A 119 1.91 3.02 8.97
N VAL A 120 1.54 3.96 9.83
CA VAL A 120 0.85 5.20 9.44
C VAL A 120 1.65 5.97 8.39
N ILE A 121 2.98 5.99 8.52
CA ILE A 121 3.87 6.69 7.58
C ILE A 121 3.76 6.11 6.15
N THR A 122 3.56 4.81 5.99
CA THR A 122 3.38 4.19 4.67
C THR A 122 2.15 4.74 3.96
N VAL A 123 1.02 4.84 4.68
CA VAL A 123 -0.21 5.40 4.12
C VAL A 123 -0.03 6.90 3.82
N GLN A 124 0.64 7.64 4.72
CA GLN A 124 0.92 9.06 4.50
C GLN A 124 1.75 9.27 3.22
N ARG A 125 2.77 8.45 2.95
CA ARG A 125 3.58 8.55 1.71
C ARG A 125 2.76 8.32 0.44
N ILE A 126 1.80 7.40 0.47
CA ILE A 126 0.88 7.23 -0.67
C ILE A 126 0.06 8.50 -0.91
N LEU A 127 -0.43 9.14 0.17
CA LEU A 127 -1.14 10.41 0.06
C LEU A 127 -0.22 11.54 -0.41
N ASP A 128 1.04 11.57 0.03
CA ASP A 128 2.03 12.55 -0.43
C ASP A 128 2.28 12.40 -1.94
N PHE A 129 2.42 11.17 -2.45
CA PHE A 129 2.55 10.91 -3.90
C PHE A 129 1.31 11.41 -4.66
N PHE A 130 0.12 11.03 -4.22
CA PHE A 130 -1.12 11.49 -4.82
C PHE A 130 -1.21 13.02 -4.84
N ASN A 131 -0.93 13.66 -3.71
CA ASN A 131 -1.07 15.10 -3.53
C ASN A 131 -0.06 15.95 -4.32
N ASN A 132 1.10 15.38 -4.62
CA ASN A 132 2.18 16.05 -5.35
C ASN A 132 2.31 15.56 -6.80
N ASP A 133 1.31 14.81 -7.30
CA ASP A 133 1.30 14.27 -8.66
C ASP A 133 2.55 13.43 -8.99
N VAL A 134 3.11 12.75 -7.98
CA VAL A 134 4.16 11.75 -8.17
C VAL A 134 3.50 10.48 -8.70
N MET A 135 3.70 10.20 -10.00
CA MET A 135 3.08 9.10 -10.73
C MET A 135 4.12 8.05 -11.07
N PRO A 136 4.24 6.98 -10.26
CA PRO A 136 5.13 5.88 -10.61
C PRO A 136 4.75 5.25 -11.94
N ILE A 137 5.75 4.82 -12.71
CA ILE A 137 5.51 4.08 -13.96
C ILE A 137 5.06 2.65 -13.60
N VAL A 138 3.90 2.28 -14.13
CA VAL A 138 3.32 0.94 -13.98
C VAL A 138 2.92 0.43 -15.35
N TYR A 139 3.29 -0.81 -15.67
CA TYR A 139 2.95 -1.45 -16.92
C TYR A 139 1.70 -2.34 -16.78
N ASP A 140 1.00 -2.56 -17.89
CA ASP A 140 -0.33 -3.16 -17.90
C ASP A 140 -0.34 -4.71 -17.85
N ARG A 141 0.84 -5.36 -17.99
CA ARG A 141 0.96 -6.81 -18.04
C ARG A 141 1.90 -7.32 -16.97
N GLY A 142 1.35 -8.09 -16.05
CA GLY A 142 2.11 -8.80 -15.03
C GLY A 142 1.98 -10.32 -15.17
N SER A 143 2.10 -11.02 -14.06
CA SER A 143 1.99 -12.48 -13.99
C SER A 143 0.81 -12.86 -13.13
N LEU A 144 -0.18 -13.54 -13.72
CA LEU A 144 -1.38 -13.98 -13.02
C LEU A 144 -1.13 -15.35 -12.36
N GLY A 145 -1.07 -15.35 -11.03
CA GLY A 145 -1.06 -16.56 -10.20
C GLY A 145 -2.39 -16.75 -9.43
N ALA A 146 -2.37 -17.63 -8.44
CA ALA A 146 -3.53 -17.85 -7.55
C ALA A 146 -3.94 -16.59 -6.78
N SER A 147 -3.00 -15.69 -6.50
CA SER A 147 -3.23 -14.40 -5.81
C SER A 147 -3.68 -13.27 -6.75
N GLY A 148 -3.84 -13.53 -8.04
CA GLY A 148 -4.02 -12.51 -9.06
C GLY A 148 -2.69 -11.93 -9.56
N ASP A 149 -2.76 -10.79 -10.26
CA ASP A 149 -1.58 -10.08 -10.74
C ASP A 149 -1.07 -9.11 -9.67
N LEU A 150 0.08 -9.44 -9.08
CA LEU A 150 0.72 -8.65 -8.03
C LEU A 150 1.66 -7.57 -8.57
N ALA A 151 2.09 -7.69 -9.84
CA ALA A 151 3.14 -6.85 -10.41
C ALA A 151 2.73 -5.35 -10.51
N PRO A 152 1.52 -4.96 -10.90
CA PRO A 152 1.15 -3.55 -10.99
C PRO A 152 1.24 -2.83 -9.64
N LEU A 153 0.79 -3.46 -8.54
CA LEU A 153 0.93 -2.86 -7.21
C LEU A 153 2.37 -2.83 -6.72
N ALA A 154 3.17 -3.85 -7.05
CA ALA A 154 4.58 -3.84 -6.70
C ALA A 154 5.33 -2.69 -7.41
N ASN A 155 5.10 -2.49 -8.72
CA ASN A 155 5.67 -1.34 -9.45
C ASN A 155 5.20 0.00 -8.86
N LEU A 156 3.90 0.14 -8.56
CA LEU A 156 3.35 1.36 -7.97
C LEU A 156 4.09 1.77 -6.68
N PHE A 157 4.59 0.78 -5.92
CA PHE A 157 5.19 1.03 -4.61
C PHE A 157 6.72 0.92 -4.57
N LEU A 158 7.40 0.69 -5.69
CA LEU A 158 8.87 0.75 -5.78
C LEU A 158 9.43 2.09 -5.24
N PRO A 159 8.85 3.27 -5.57
CA PRO A 159 9.37 4.53 -5.06
C PRO A 159 9.30 4.69 -3.54
N LEU A 160 8.43 3.95 -2.84
CA LEU A 160 8.41 3.95 -1.36
C LEU A 160 9.69 3.39 -0.74
N ILE A 161 10.41 2.57 -1.47
CA ILE A 161 11.71 1.99 -1.06
C ILE A 161 12.90 2.64 -1.79
N GLY A 162 12.66 3.75 -2.50
CA GLY A 162 13.69 4.54 -3.16
C GLY A 162 14.22 3.92 -4.45
N VAL A 163 13.45 3.06 -5.12
CA VAL A 163 13.78 2.46 -6.42
C VAL A 163 12.58 2.58 -7.38
N GLY A 164 12.82 2.33 -8.67
CA GLY A 164 11.78 2.50 -9.71
C GLY A 164 11.83 3.90 -10.34
N ASP A 165 11.00 4.10 -11.37
CA ASP A 165 10.87 5.32 -12.17
C ASP A 165 9.53 6.01 -11.89
#